data_69c9656994bef34079e3c4947427adb9
#
_entry.id   69c9656994bef34079e3c4947427adb9
#
_cell.length_a   1.000
_cell.length_b   1.000
_cell.length_c   1.000
_cell.angle_alpha   90.00
_cell.angle_beta   90.00
_cell.angle_gamma   90.00
#
_symmetry.space_group_name_H-M   'P 1'
#
loop_
_entity.id
_entity.type
_entity.pdbx_description
1 polymer ?
#
loop_
_entity_poly.entity_id
_entity_poly.type
_entity_poly.pdbx_seq_one_letter_code
_entity_poly.pdbx_strand_id
1 'polypeptide(L)'
;MEITVNLVCDQSVAAIYKSSAQRARVISESWVEHNGFCIACNSDFLRRSTTNTKCTDFACEFCAHRYELKSFTYRPSKSLVDGAYGAMIGRIRDGSAPTLMLLHRSKSWEVISFSAINSVFLTPDVIDQRKPLSVAAARAGWVGCNIRLDRIAAGGEVYLVRSGTVRSKKDVRADFQKFLSLRELPAGQRGWTILTLEIVRSLGLRHFHLSDVYAKEANFVARFPNNNNVRAKIRQQLQILRDRGYLQFDGGGAYSMKDWL
;
A
#
# COMPACT_ATOMS: atom_id res chain seq x y z
N MET A 1 5.69 -26.57 11.82
CA MET A 1 5.37 -25.90 13.12
C MET A 1 4.81 -24.53 12.78
N GLU A 2 3.52 -24.31 13.03
CA GLU A 2 2.96 -22.95 12.90
C GLU A 2 3.59 -22.07 14.00
N ILE A 3 4.27 -21.01 13.58
CA ILE A 3 4.80 -20.03 14.52
C ILE A 3 3.59 -19.28 15.07
N THR A 4 3.29 -19.47 16.35
CA THR A 4 2.22 -18.73 17.03
C THR A 4 2.66 -17.27 17.12
N VAL A 5 1.96 -16.37 16.44
CA VAL A 5 2.21 -14.93 16.51
C VAL A 5 1.80 -14.42 17.89
N ASN A 6 2.73 -13.81 18.63
CA ASN A 6 2.41 -13.14 19.89
C ASN A 6 1.82 -11.75 19.59
N LEU A 7 0.58 -11.52 20.00
CA LEU A 7 -0.09 -10.23 19.79
C LEU A 7 0.28 -9.16 20.83
N VAL A 8 1.04 -9.50 21.86
CA VAL A 8 1.50 -8.55 22.88
C VAL A 8 2.93 -8.12 22.54
N CYS A 9 3.14 -6.80 22.46
CA CYS A 9 4.47 -6.24 22.23
C CYS A 9 5.29 -6.24 23.53
N ASP A 10 6.53 -6.68 23.46
CA ASP A 10 7.47 -6.62 24.59
C ASP A 10 7.94 -5.18 24.82
N GLN A 11 7.53 -4.58 25.94
CA GLN A 11 7.90 -3.22 26.30
C GLN A 11 9.29 -3.11 26.91
N SER A 12 9.86 -4.23 27.39
CA SER A 12 11.16 -4.27 28.08
C SER A 12 12.30 -3.87 27.14
N VAL A 13 12.18 -4.16 25.83
CA VAL A 13 13.16 -3.80 24.79
C VAL A 13 13.41 -2.30 24.68
N ALA A 14 12.52 -1.49 25.21
CA ALA A 14 12.62 -0.03 25.16
C ALA A 14 12.80 0.61 26.54
N ALA A 15 13.18 -0.14 27.58
CA ALA A 15 13.30 0.35 28.95
C ALA A 15 14.30 1.52 29.08
N ILE A 16 15.38 1.52 28.29
CA ILE A 16 16.42 2.55 28.32
C ILE A 16 16.00 3.88 27.67
N TYR A 17 14.94 3.90 26.87
CA TYR A 17 14.52 5.11 26.14
C TYR A 17 13.52 5.95 26.96
N LYS A 18 13.82 7.25 27.10
CA LYS A 18 12.96 8.21 27.80
C LYS A 18 11.85 8.80 26.89
N SER A 19 12.16 8.98 25.60
CA SER A 19 11.23 9.56 24.64
C SER A 19 10.13 8.55 24.27
N SER A 20 8.87 8.96 24.41
CA SER A 20 7.70 8.15 24.04
C SER A 20 7.72 7.74 22.55
N ALA A 21 8.18 8.62 21.67
CA ALA A 21 8.31 8.33 20.24
C ALA A 21 9.39 7.28 19.96
N GLN A 22 10.55 7.37 20.64
CA GLN A 22 11.60 6.34 20.52
C GLN A 22 11.14 5.00 21.09
N ARG A 23 10.49 5.00 22.26
CA ARG A 23 9.89 3.78 22.83
C ARG A 23 8.91 3.14 21.85
N ALA A 24 7.99 3.92 21.30
CA ALA A 24 7.01 3.43 20.35
C ALA A 24 7.67 2.81 19.10
N ARG A 25 8.69 3.45 18.58
CA ARG A 25 9.46 2.95 17.44
C ARG A 25 10.13 1.62 17.79
N VAL A 26 10.94 1.58 18.84
CA VAL A 26 11.75 0.38 19.21
C VAL A 26 10.86 -0.82 19.51
N ILE A 27 9.76 -0.63 20.28
CA ILE A 27 8.82 -1.70 20.60
C ILE A 27 8.13 -2.24 19.34
N SER A 28 7.66 -1.32 18.47
CA SER A 28 6.98 -1.72 17.22
C SER A 28 7.91 -2.43 16.24
N GLU A 29 9.14 -1.94 16.08
CA GLU A 29 10.15 -2.56 15.24
C GLU A 29 10.54 -3.95 15.79
N SER A 30 10.71 -4.09 17.11
CA SER A 30 10.99 -5.38 17.74
C SER A 30 9.87 -6.38 17.52
N TRP A 31 8.61 -5.95 17.65
CA TRP A 31 7.48 -6.83 17.39
C TRP A 31 7.46 -7.34 15.94
N VAL A 32 7.67 -6.43 14.96
CA VAL A 32 7.69 -6.81 13.54
C VAL A 32 8.88 -7.73 13.22
N GLU A 33 10.04 -7.51 13.82
CA GLU A 33 11.23 -8.37 13.63
C GLU A 33 10.96 -9.82 14.06
N HIS A 34 10.22 -10.04 15.15
CA HIS A 34 9.93 -11.37 15.69
C HIS A 34 8.70 -12.05 15.06
N ASN A 35 7.72 -11.27 14.63
CA ASN A 35 6.43 -11.80 14.15
C ASN A 35 6.16 -11.54 12.66
N GLY A 36 6.92 -10.64 12.03
CA GLY A 36 6.80 -10.32 10.61
C GLY A 36 7.51 -11.35 9.74
N PHE A 37 7.06 -11.44 8.50
CA PHE A 37 7.65 -12.30 7.46
C PHE A 37 7.60 -11.59 6.11
N CYS A 38 8.42 -12.03 5.17
CA CYS A 38 8.35 -11.48 3.82
C CYS A 38 7.05 -11.92 3.13
N ILE A 39 6.26 -10.93 2.71
CA ILE A 39 5.00 -11.18 1.98
C ILE A 39 5.20 -11.23 0.47
N ALA A 40 6.38 -10.80 -0.02
CA ALA A 40 6.73 -10.81 -1.44
C ALA A 40 7.38 -12.12 -1.90
N CYS A 41 7.96 -12.90 -0.98
CA CYS A 41 8.53 -14.22 -1.26
C CYS A 41 8.29 -15.18 -0.09
N ASN A 42 8.84 -16.40 -0.17
CA ASN A 42 8.64 -17.45 0.82
C ASN A 42 9.53 -17.34 2.07
N SER A 43 10.34 -16.28 2.22
CA SER A 43 11.14 -16.07 3.43
C SER A 43 10.25 -15.81 4.63
N ASP A 44 10.53 -16.50 5.73
CA ASP A 44 9.81 -16.33 7.00
C ASP A 44 10.41 -15.26 7.91
N PHE A 45 11.40 -14.54 7.41
CA PHE A 45 12.14 -13.54 8.18
C PHE A 45 12.20 -12.20 7.46
N LEU A 46 12.24 -11.15 8.27
CA LEU A 46 12.59 -9.78 7.85
C LEU A 46 13.78 -9.34 8.69
N ARG A 47 14.72 -8.65 8.05
CA ARG A 47 15.82 -8.00 8.75
C ARG A 47 15.53 -6.53 8.95
N ARG A 48 15.82 -6.03 10.13
CA ARG A 48 15.82 -4.61 10.40
C ARG A 48 16.92 -3.95 9.60
N SER A 49 16.61 -2.86 8.94
CA SER A 49 17.59 -2.05 8.22
C SER A 49 18.53 -1.34 9.21
N THR A 50 19.75 -1.04 8.77
CA THR A 50 20.69 -0.26 9.58
C THR A 50 20.10 1.12 9.91
N THR A 51 20.42 1.62 11.09
CA THR A 51 19.97 2.94 11.56
C THR A 51 20.30 4.00 10.51
N ASN A 52 19.34 4.87 10.19
CA ASN A 52 19.42 5.93 9.17
C ASN A 52 19.32 5.47 7.70
N THR A 53 18.95 4.22 7.41
CA THR A 53 18.54 3.85 6.06
C THR A 53 17.27 4.62 5.70
N LYS A 54 17.34 5.50 4.69
CA LYS A 54 16.23 6.36 4.32
C LYS A 54 15.01 5.54 3.90
N CYS A 55 13.89 5.71 4.63
CA CYS A 55 12.57 5.16 4.29
C CYS A 55 12.53 3.62 4.12
N THR A 56 13.32 2.89 4.90
CA THR A 56 13.30 1.44 4.92
C THR A 56 13.63 1.00 6.35
N ASP A 57 12.64 0.43 7.03
CA ASP A 57 12.82 -0.09 8.39
C ASP A 57 13.17 -1.57 8.37
N PHE A 58 12.68 -2.30 7.34
CA PHE A 58 12.95 -3.72 7.16
C PHE A 58 13.22 -4.05 5.70
N ALA A 59 14.03 -5.09 5.49
CA ALA A 59 14.28 -5.67 4.18
C ALA A 59 14.28 -7.21 4.27
N CYS A 60 13.92 -7.86 3.16
CA CYS A 60 14.08 -9.30 2.99
C CYS A 60 15.45 -9.59 2.40
N GLU A 61 16.23 -10.44 3.04
CA GLU A 61 17.57 -10.83 2.55
C GLU A 61 17.51 -11.68 1.27
N PHE A 62 16.38 -12.40 1.04
CA PHE A 62 16.24 -13.31 -0.11
C PHE A 62 15.79 -12.61 -1.40
N CYS A 63 14.81 -11.69 -1.29
CA CYS A 63 14.26 -11.01 -2.47
C CYS A 63 14.51 -9.51 -2.50
N ALA A 64 15.25 -8.97 -1.52
CA ALA A 64 15.57 -7.55 -1.37
C ALA A 64 14.32 -6.63 -1.28
N HIS A 65 13.11 -7.19 -1.06
CA HIS A 65 11.90 -6.40 -0.90
C HIS A 65 11.99 -5.54 0.36
N ARG A 66 11.62 -4.26 0.26
CA ARG A 66 11.77 -3.25 1.32
C ARG A 66 10.44 -2.87 1.92
N TYR A 67 10.45 -2.60 3.23
CA TYR A 67 9.29 -2.26 4.03
C TYR A 67 9.55 -1.03 4.89
N GLU A 68 8.57 -0.15 4.99
CA GLU A 68 8.55 0.98 5.91
C GLU A 68 7.43 0.78 6.92
N LEU A 69 7.73 0.88 8.22
CA LEU A 69 6.77 0.65 9.31
C LEU A 69 6.16 1.96 9.79
N LYS A 70 4.84 1.99 9.86
CA LYS A 70 4.08 3.03 10.54
C LYS A 70 3.29 2.40 11.68
N SER A 71 3.53 2.86 12.91
CA SER A 71 2.85 2.37 14.13
C SER A 71 1.98 3.47 14.74
N PHE A 72 0.77 3.11 15.17
CA PHE A 72 -0.19 4.05 15.75
C PHE A 72 -1.12 3.36 16.73
N THR A 73 -1.69 4.17 17.67
CA THR A 73 -2.74 3.74 18.60
C THR A 73 -4.14 4.03 18.09
N TYR A 74 -4.28 4.93 17.12
CA TYR A 74 -5.52 5.24 16.41
C TYR A 74 -5.25 5.11 14.93
N ARG A 75 -5.89 4.13 14.28
CA ARG A 75 -5.70 3.89 12.85
C ARG A 75 -6.23 5.07 12.04
N PRO A 76 -5.41 5.71 11.19
CA PRO A 76 -5.90 6.73 10.28
C PRO A 76 -6.90 6.14 9.29
N SER A 77 -8.05 6.79 9.11
CA SER A 77 -9.09 6.32 8.17
C SER A 77 -8.91 6.85 6.75
N LYS A 78 -8.48 8.10 6.62
CA LYS A 78 -8.42 8.80 5.32
C LYS A 78 -7.01 9.01 4.81
N SER A 79 -6.08 9.41 5.67
CA SER A 79 -4.73 9.73 5.24
C SER A 79 -3.68 9.46 6.31
N LEU A 80 -2.49 9.10 5.87
CA LEU A 80 -1.31 8.87 6.68
C LEU A 80 -0.27 9.95 6.37
N VAL A 81 0.19 10.66 7.40
CA VAL A 81 1.27 11.65 7.25
C VAL A 81 2.58 10.93 6.95
N ASP A 82 3.31 11.44 5.97
CA ASP A 82 4.60 10.89 5.59
C ASP A 82 5.65 11.99 5.33
N GLY A 83 6.84 11.57 4.90
CA GLY A 83 8.02 12.37 4.71
C GLY A 83 7.93 13.42 3.60
N ALA A 84 9.07 13.78 3.02
CA ALA A 84 9.14 14.79 1.96
C ALA A 84 8.41 14.36 0.69
N TYR A 85 7.52 15.23 0.18
CA TYR A 85 6.72 14.98 -1.02
C TYR A 85 7.58 14.62 -2.24
N GLY A 86 8.62 15.42 -2.53
CA GLY A 86 9.48 15.17 -3.68
C GLY A 86 10.20 13.81 -3.60
N ALA A 87 10.66 13.41 -2.41
CA ALA A 87 11.29 12.12 -2.20
C ALA A 87 10.31 10.94 -2.39
N MET A 88 9.07 11.09 -1.90
CA MET A 88 8.02 10.08 -2.08
C MET A 88 7.70 9.91 -3.56
N ILE A 89 7.41 11.00 -4.27
CA ILE A 89 7.09 10.96 -5.71
C ILE A 89 8.27 10.41 -6.54
N GLY A 90 9.51 10.76 -6.19
CA GLY A 90 10.70 10.21 -6.84
C GLY A 90 10.73 8.69 -6.73
N ARG A 91 10.62 8.15 -5.52
CA ARG A 91 10.61 6.70 -5.27
C ARG A 91 9.44 5.96 -5.93
N ILE A 92 8.28 6.58 -6.00
CA ILE A 92 7.13 6.00 -6.71
C ILE A 92 7.43 5.89 -8.21
N ARG A 93 8.06 6.92 -8.79
CA ARG A 93 8.39 6.97 -10.23
C ARG A 93 9.49 6.00 -10.62
N ASP A 94 10.51 5.86 -9.79
CA ASP A 94 11.63 4.94 -10.03
C ASP A 94 11.36 3.50 -9.56
N GLY A 95 10.17 3.23 -8.97
CA GLY A 95 9.77 1.91 -8.50
C GLY A 95 10.46 1.45 -7.22
N SER A 96 11.17 2.35 -6.52
CA SER A 96 11.89 2.04 -5.28
C SER A 96 11.08 2.29 -4.00
N ALA A 97 9.80 2.71 -4.11
CA ALA A 97 8.94 2.90 -2.96
C ALA A 97 8.78 1.58 -2.18
N PRO A 98 8.97 1.58 -0.84
CA PRO A 98 8.79 0.40 -0.01
C PRO A 98 7.30 0.03 0.10
N THR A 99 7.03 -1.23 0.45
CA THR A 99 5.72 -1.64 0.96
C THR A 99 5.53 -1.03 2.34
N LEU A 100 4.38 -0.38 2.59
CA LEU A 100 4.09 0.21 3.88
C LEU A 100 3.48 -0.83 4.81
N MET A 101 4.11 -1.07 5.94
CA MET A 101 3.56 -1.87 7.03
C MET A 101 2.84 -0.95 8.02
N LEU A 102 1.59 -1.28 8.34
CA LEU A 102 0.73 -0.51 9.23
C LEU A 102 0.43 -1.34 10.49
N LEU A 103 1.03 -0.96 11.61
CA LEU A 103 0.84 -1.60 12.90
C LEU A 103 -0.11 -0.78 13.78
N HIS A 104 -1.34 -1.24 13.91
CA HIS A 104 -2.32 -0.68 14.84
C HIS A 104 -2.31 -1.47 16.14
N ARG A 105 -2.03 -0.80 17.23
CA ARG A 105 -1.94 -1.38 18.57
C ARG A 105 -2.75 -0.58 19.59
N SER A 106 -3.11 -1.22 20.68
CA SER A 106 -3.71 -0.56 21.84
C SER A 106 -2.69 0.30 22.61
N LYS A 107 -3.17 1.09 23.55
CA LYS A 107 -2.31 1.79 24.52
C LYS A 107 -1.58 0.80 25.45
N SER A 108 -2.13 -0.37 25.69
CA SER A 108 -1.52 -1.48 26.45
C SER A 108 -0.55 -2.33 25.64
N TRP A 109 -0.22 -1.92 24.39
CA TRP A 109 0.73 -2.62 23.52
C TRP A 109 0.25 -3.97 22.99
N GLU A 110 -1.04 -4.15 22.86
CA GLU A 110 -1.64 -5.29 22.19
C GLU A 110 -1.89 -4.96 20.72
N VAL A 111 -1.49 -5.84 19.80
CA VAL A 111 -1.67 -5.66 18.37
C VAL A 111 -3.11 -5.93 17.97
N ILE A 112 -3.80 -4.90 17.52
CA ILE A 112 -5.19 -4.96 17.04
C ILE A 112 -5.22 -5.38 15.58
N SER A 113 -4.36 -4.77 14.75
CA SER A 113 -4.19 -5.15 13.36
C SER A 113 -2.78 -4.88 12.85
N PHE A 114 -2.32 -5.73 11.95
CA PHE A 114 -1.08 -5.54 11.22
C PHE A 114 -1.35 -5.81 9.74
N SER A 115 -1.08 -4.83 8.90
CA SER A 115 -1.35 -4.89 7.46
C SER A 115 -0.20 -4.32 6.64
N ALA A 116 -0.21 -4.60 5.36
CA ALA A 116 0.76 -4.09 4.42
C ALA A 116 0.05 -3.50 3.20
N ILE A 117 0.39 -2.25 2.85
CA ILE A 117 -0.01 -1.64 1.57
C ILE A 117 1.08 -1.94 0.56
N ASN A 118 0.73 -2.74 -0.45
CA ASN A 118 1.64 -3.08 -1.53
C ASN A 118 2.08 -1.81 -2.27
N SER A 119 3.40 -1.63 -2.44
CA SER A 119 3.99 -0.47 -3.14
C SER A 119 3.46 -0.27 -4.57
N VAL A 120 2.90 -1.30 -5.20
CA VAL A 120 2.19 -1.21 -6.49
C VAL A 120 1.05 -0.19 -6.43
N PHE A 121 0.37 -0.08 -5.30
CA PHE A 121 -0.76 0.84 -5.10
C PHE A 121 -0.32 2.25 -4.66
N LEU A 122 0.96 2.45 -4.38
CA LEU A 122 1.52 3.78 -4.16
C LEU A 122 1.78 4.43 -5.53
N THR A 123 0.82 5.21 -5.98
CA THR A 123 0.85 5.95 -7.25
C THR A 123 0.76 7.44 -6.99
N PRO A 124 1.19 8.33 -7.91
CA PRO A 124 1.20 9.77 -7.66
C PRO A 124 -0.16 10.35 -7.24
N ASP A 125 -1.27 9.77 -7.74
CA ASP A 125 -2.64 10.22 -7.46
C ASP A 125 -3.16 9.87 -6.05
N VAL A 126 -2.45 8.98 -5.31
CA VAL A 126 -2.74 8.71 -3.89
C VAL A 126 -1.86 9.50 -2.93
N ILE A 127 -1.00 10.39 -3.45
CA ILE A 127 -0.11 11.21 -2.64
C ILE A 127 -0.51 12.68 -2.72
N ASP A 128 -1.05 13.20 -1.65
CA ASP A 128 -1.36 14.64 -1.54
C ASP A 128 -0.13 15.41 -1.03
N GLN A 129 0.21 16.49 -1.73
CA GLN A 129 1.23 17.44 -1.28
C GLN A 129 0.69 18.28 -0.14
N ARG A 130 1.46 18.43 0.94
CA ARG A 130 1.14 19.32 2.05
C ARG A 130 1.58 20.76 1.75
N LYS A 131 0.99 21.71 2.45
CA LYS A 131 1.48 23.11 2.42
C LYS A 131 2.92 23.16 2.94
N PRO A 132 3.78 24.00 2.34
CA PRO A 132 5.13 24.22 2.85
C PRO A 132 5.11 24.67 4.32
N LEU A 133 6.12 24.29 5.09
CA LEU A 133 6.30 24.82 6.42
C LEU A 133 6.51 26.35 6.37
N SER A 134 5.96 27.05 7.36
CA SER A 134 6.05 28.50 7.44
C SER A 134 7.50 28.97 7.53
N VAL A 135 7.72 30.24 7.20
CA VAL A 135 9.04 30.89 7.26
C VAL A 135 9.64 30.90 8.69
N ALA A 136 8.79 30.81 9.73
CA ALA A 136 9.23 30.75 11.12
C ALA A 136 9.63 29.32 11.57
N ALA A 137 9.42 28.30 10.75
CA ALA A 137 9.76 26.93 11.13
C ALA A 137 11.27 26.65 10.92
N ALA A 138 11.86 25.78 11.76
CA ALA A 138 13.26 25.36 11.64
C ALA A 138 13.64 24.80 10.26
N ARG A 139 12.64 24.27 9.51
CA ARG A 139 12.78 23.79 8.13
C ARG A 139 11.80 24.55 7.23
N ALA A 140 11.91 25.91 7.20
CA ALA A 140 11.07 26.77 6.36
C ALA A 140 11.06 26.28 4.91
N GLY A 141 9.89 26.27 4.27
CA GLY A 141 9.71 25.83 2.90
C GLY A 141 9.70 24.30 2.69
N TRP A 142 9.99 23.50 3.71
CA TRP A 142 9.91 22.02 3.57
C TRP A 142 8.47 21.58 3.33
N VAL A 143 8.31 20.68 2.34
CA VAL A 143 7.02 20.17 1.89
C VAL A 143 6.93 18.69 2.20
N GLY A 144 6.01 18.32 3.08
CA GLY A 144 5.67 16.94 3.39
C GLY A 144 4.57 16.40 2.46
N CYS A 145 4.18 15.15 2.66
CA CYS A 145 3.05 14.55 1.97
C CYS A 145 2.10 13.83 2.91
N ASN A 146 0.92 13.53 2.39
CA ASN A 146 -0.04 12.61 2.97
C ASN A 146 -0.31 11.48 1.97
N ILE A 147 -0.27 10.23 2.45
CA ILE A 147 -0.71 9.08 1.68
C ILE A 147 -2.22 8.93 1.91
N ARG A 148 -3.00 8.98 0.85
CA ARG A 148 -4.47 8.90 0.89
C ARG A 148 -4.91 7.43 0.97
N LEU A 149 -5.12 6.95 2.20
CA LEU A 149 -5.56 5.57 2.46
C LEU A 149 -6.94 5.30 1.86
N ASP A 150 -7.82 6.31 1.84
CA ASP A 150 -9.15 6.26 1.24
C ASP A 150 -9.13 6.17 -0.31
N ARG A 151 -7.95 6.30 -0.93
CA ARG A 151 -7.73 6.13 -2.37
C ARG A 151 -6.95 4.86 -2.70
N ILE A 152 -6.55 4.08 -1.71
CA ILE A 152 -5.96 2.76 -1.95
C ILE A 152 -7.08 1.81 -2.34
N ALA A 153 -6.99 1.26 -3.54
CA ALA A 153 -8.01 0.35 -4.08
C ALA A 153 -8.11 -0.94 -3.24
N ALA A 154 -9.29 -1.54 -3.26
CA ALA A 154 -9.53 -2.82 -2.60
C ALA A 154 -8.52 -3.89 -3.07
N GLY A 155 -7.91 -4.60 -2.12
CA GLY A 155 -6.81 -5.53 -2.36
C GLY A 155 -5.41 -4.90 -2.32
N GLY A 156 -5.30 -3.55 -2.30
CA GLY A 156 -4.01 -2.86 -2.14
C GLY A 156 -3.46 -2.94 -0.71
N GLU A 157 -4.33 -3.18 0.26
CA GLU A 157 -3.96 -3.45 1.64
C GLU A 157 -4.24 -4.91 2.00
N VAL A 158 -3.20 -5.62 2.40
CA VAL A 158 -3.25 -7.03 2.81
C VAL A 158 -3.02 -7.11 4.32
N TYR A 159 -3.96 -7.75 5.03
CA TYR A 159 -3.86 -7.93 6.47
C TYR A 159 -3.10 -9.22 6.81
N LEU A 160 -2.13 -9.12 7.73
CA LEU A 160 -1.45 -10.22 8.39
C LEU A 160 -2.16 -10.57 9.71
N VAL A 161 -2.58 -9.50 10.43
CA VAL A 161 -3.44 -9.60 11.62
C VAL A 161 -4.63 -8.67 11.41
N ARG A 162 -5.86 -9.15 11.60
CA ARG A 162 -7.07 -8.35 11.47
C ARG A 162 -7.95 -8.56 12.70
N SER A 163 -8.22 -7.50 13.45
CA SER A 163 -9.03 -7.56 14.69
C SER A 163 -8.57 -8.67 15.65
N GLY A 164 -7.25 -8.77 15.88
CA GLY A 164 -6.66 -9.80 16.74
C GLY A 164 -6.56 -11.20 16.11
N THR A 165 -7.07 -11.41 14.90
CA THR A 165 -7.00 -12.70 14.22
C THR A 165 -5.82 -12.73 13.23
N VAL A 166 -4.94 -13.72 13.40
CA VAL A 166 -3.77 -13.95 12.55
C VAL A 166 -4.19 -14.71 11.30
N ARG A 167 -3.76 -14.24 10.14
CA ARG A 167 -3.97 -14.93 8.85
C ARG A 167 -2.81 -15.84 8.49
N SER A 168 -3.09 -16.89 7.72
CA SER A 168 -2.04 -17.80 7.24
C SER A 168 -1.04 -17.05 6.33
N LYS A 169 0.25 -17.38 6.45
CA LYS A 169 1.30 -16.82 5.58
C LYS A 169 1.00 -17.06 4.09
N LYS A 170 0.45 -18.24 3.78
CA LYS A 170 0.07 -18.64 2.42
C LYS A 170 -0.96 -17.67 1.82
N ASP A 171 -2.04 -17.40 2.55
CA ASP A 171 -3.12 -16.54 2.07
C ASP A 171 -2.67 -15.07 1.95
N VAL A 172 -1.88 -14.60 2.92
CA VAL A 172 -1.29 -13.25 2.89
C VAL A 172 -0.40 -13.07 1.66
N ARG A 173 0.48 -14.04 1.38
CA ARG A 173 1.36 -14.01 0.20
C ARG A 173 0.57 -14.09 -1.11
N ALA A 174 -0.43 -14.96 -1.16
CA ALA A 174 -1.29 -15.09 -2.34
C ALA A 174 -2.01 -13.76 -2.65
N ASP A 175 -2.61 -13.11 -1.64
CA ASP A 175 -3.26 -11.81 -1.83
C ASP A 175 -2.28 -10.71 -2.27
N PHE A 176 -1.08 -10.69 -1.70
CA PHE A 176 -0.05 -9.71 -2.07
C PHE A 176 0.43 -9.90 -3.52
N GLN A 177 0.58 -11.14 -3.96
CA GLN A 177 1.10 -11.48 -5.29
C GLN A 177 0.14 -11.18 -6.43
N LYS A 178 -1.18 -11.15 -6.18
CA LYS A 178 -2.22 -10.89 -7.19
C LYS A 178 -1.94 -9.68 -8.08
N PHE A 179 -1.29 -8.65 -7.56
CA PHE A 179 -1.10 -7.37 -8.24
C PHE A 179 0.34 -7.07 -8.65
N LEU A 180 1.28 -8.00 -8.40
CA LEU A 180 2.70 -7.75 -8.66
C LEU A 180 3.00 -7.47 -10.14
N SER A 181 2.23 -8.06 -11.07
CA SER A 181 2.38 -7.82 -12.51
C SER A 181 2.15 -6.34 -12.90
N LEU A 182 1.39 -5.58 -12.10
CA LEU A 182 1.20 -4.15 -12.33
C LEU A 182 2.44 -3.31 -11.98
N ARG A 183 3.43 -3.88 -11.27
CA ARG A 183 4.65 -3.17 -10.86
C ARG A 183 5.48 -2.68 -12.05
N GLU A 184 5.43 -3.40 -13.16
CA GLU A 184 6.15 -3.07 -14.38
C GLU A 184 5.59 -1.84 -15.11
N LEU A 185 4.36 -1.43 -14.78
CA LEU A 185 3.76 -0.25 -15.37
C LEU A 185 4.40 1.03 -14.82
N PRO A 186 4.62 2.03 -15.67
CA PRO A 186 4.99 3.37 -15.21
C PRO A 186 3.99 3.88 -14.17
N ALA A 187 4.47 4.58 -13.13
CA ALA A 187 3.67 4.96 -11.98
C ALA A 187 2.37 5.71 -12.34
N GLY A 188 2.42 6.65 -13.29
CA GLY A 188 1.23 7.39 -13.75
C GLY A 188 0.22 6.51 -14.49
N GLN A 189 0.68 5.53 -15.27
CA GLN A 189 -0.18 4.55 -15.94
C GLN A 189 -0.80 3.59 -14.94
N ARG A 190 -0.01 3.15 -13.95
CA ARG A 190 -0.43 2.24 -12.90
C ARG A 190 -1.62 2.77 -12.10
N GLY A 191 -1.63 4.07 -11.76
CA GLY A 191 -2.77 4.71 -11.08
C GLY A 191 -4.07 4.60 -11.88
N TRP A 192 -4.01 4.84 -13.20
CA TRP A 192 -5.16 4.66 -14.08
C TRP A 192 -5.61 3.20 -14.17
N THR A 193 -4.67 2.25 -14.30
CA THR A 193 -4.97 0.83 -14.39
C THR A 193 -5.64 0.31 -13.11
N ILE A 194 -5.12 0.71 -11.94
CA ILE A 194 -5.68 0.35 -10.63
C ILE A 194 -7.09 0.92 -10.46
N LEU A 195 -7.31 2.20 -10.76
CA LEU A 195 -8.64 2.80 -10.68
C LEU A 195 -9.62 2.11 -11.63
N THR A 196 -9.19 1.76 -12.85
CA THR A 196 -10.04 1.03 -13.80
C THR A 196 -10.42 -0.34 -13.25
N LEU A 197 -9.48 -1.08 -12.68
CA LEU A 197 -9.76 -2.37 -12.06
C LEU A 197 -10.71 -2.24 -10.86
N GLU A 198 -10.52 -1.22 -10.03
CA GLU A 198 -11.40 -0.93 -8.89
C GLU A 198 -12.84 -0.64 -9.35
N ILE A 199 -13.01 0.19 -10.39
CA ILE A 199 -14.32 0.52 -10.96
C ILE A 199 -14.98 -0.73 -11.54
N VAL A 200 -14.25 -1.53 -12.33
CA VAL A 200 -14.77 -2.80 -12.88
C VAL A 200 -15.25 -3.73 -11.76
N ARG A 201 -14.47 -3.89 -10.70
CA ARG A 201 -14.86 -4.70 -9.53
C ARG A 201 -16.11 -4.12 -8.83
N SER A 202 -16.22 -2.81 -8.75
CA SER A 202 -17.37 -2.13 -8.11
C SER A 202 -18.69 -2.28 -8.88
N LEU A 203 -18.63 -2.68 -10.16
CA LEU A 203 -19.85 -3.05 -10.91
C LEU A 203 -20.53 -4.29 -10.34
N GLY A 204 -19.78 -5.15 -9.65
CA GLY A 204 -20.31 -6.41 -9.09
C GLY A 204 -20.73 -7.42 -10.17
N LEU A 205 -20.30 -7.22 -11.43
CA LEU A 205 -20.67 -8.02 -12.58
C LEU A 205 -19.46 -8.87 -13.03
N ARG A 206 -19.68 -10.17 -13.29
CA ARG A 206 -18.67 -11.04 -13.90
C ARG A 206 -18.47 -10.70 -15.37
N HIS A 207 -19.56 -10.38 -16.07
CA HIS A 207 -19.56 -9.93 -17.46
C HIS A 207 -20.08 -8.49 -17.50
N PHE A 208 -19.36 -7.60 -18.19
CA PHE A 208 -19.72 -6.20 -18.30
C PHE A 208 -19.39 -5.66 -19.67
N HIS A 209 -19.99 -4.55 -20.04
CA HIS A 209 -19.74 -3.86 -21.29
C HIS A 209 -18.94 -2.59 -21.05
N LEU A 210 -18.22 -2.13 -22.06
CA LEU A 210 -17.46 -0.86 -22.05
C LEU A 210 -18.34 0.32 -21.60
N SER A 211 -19.61 0.34 -21.99
CA SER A 211 -20.60 1.35 -21.56
C SER A 211 -20.79 1.43 -20.04
N ASP A 212 -20.68 0.29 -19.32
CA ASP A 212 -20.86 0.25 -17.87
C ASP A 212 -19.68 0.95 -17.17
N VAL A 213 -18.47 0.81 -17.72
CA VAL A 213 -17.30 1.54 -17.23
C VAL A 213 -17.39 3.02 -17.58
N TYR A 214 -17.89 3.38 -18.77
CA TYR A 214 -18.12 4.78 -19.14
C TYR A 214 -19.18 5.46 -18.28
N ALA A 215 -20.18 4.75 -17.79
CA ALA A 215 -21.13 5.29 -16.83
C ALA A 215 -20.49 5.76 -15.50
N LYS A 216 -19.25 5.32 -15.23
CA LYS A 216 -18.44 5.74 -14.09
C LYS A 216 -17.37 6.78 -14.44
N GLU A 217 -17.43 7.42 -15.61
CA GLU A 217 -16.45 8.39 -16.11
C GLU A 217 -16.14 9.50 -15.09
N ALA A 218 -17.15 9.95 -14.34
CA ALA A 218 -16.99 10.98 -13.31
C ALA A 218 -15.94 10.61 -12.24
N ASN A 219 -15.78 9.33 -11.90
CA ASN A 219 -14.79 8.86 -10.93
C ASN A 219 -13.35 9.07 -11.47
N PHE A 220 -13.16 8.85 -12.76
CA PHE A 220 -11.88 9.08 -13.43
C PHE A 220 -11.55 10.57 -13.53
N VAL A 221 -12.53 11.39 -13.90
CA VAL A 221 -12.36 12.86 -13.95
C VAL A 221 -12.00 13.40 -12.57
N ALA A 222 -12.67 12.96 -11.52
CA ALA A 222 -12.38 13.38 -10.14
C ALA A 222 -10.96 12.99 -9.69
N ARG A 223 -10.47 11.82 -10.14
CA ARG A 223 -9.12 11.33 -9.77
C ARG A 223 -8.01 11.95 -10.63
N PHE A 224 -8.30 12.22 -11.91
CA PHE A 224 -7.34 12.72 -12.89
C PHE A 224 -7.89 13.94 -13.64
N PRO A 225 -8.09 15.09 -12.97
CA PRO A 225 -8.81 16.23 -13.50
C PRO A 225 -8.13 16.90 -14.70
N ASN A 226 -6.83 16.65 -14.88
CA ASN A 226 -6.06 17.24 -16.00
C ASN A 226 -6.07 16.37 -17.27
N ASN A 227 -6.85 15.29 -17.32
CA ASN A 227 -6.93 14.44 -18.50
C ASN A 227 -8.18 14.75 -19.32
N ASN A 228 -7.98 15.24 -20.54
CA ASN A 228 -9.07 15.61 -21.45
C ASN A 228 -9.58 14.45 -22.34
N ASN A 229 -8.94 13.28 -22.28
CA ASN A 229 -9.26 12.12 -23.12
C ASN A 229 -9.63 10.88 -22.29
N VAL A 230 -10.52 11.07 -21.27
CA VAL A 230 -10.84 10.06 -20.26
C VAL A 230 -11.31 8.74 -20.87
N ARG A 231 -12.25 8.77 -21.83
CA ARG A 231 -12.78 7.54 -22.45
C ARG A 231 -11.72 6.77 -23.26
N ALA A 232 -10.85 7.47 -23.96
CA ALA A 232 -9.74 6.83 -24.67
C ALA A 232 -8.77 6.19 -23.65
N LYS A 233 -8.53 6.87 -22.53
CA LYS A 233 -7.70 6.36 -21.44
C LYS A 233 -8.30 5.12 -20.79
N ILE A 234 -9.62 5.11 -20.53
CA ILE A 234 -10.34 3.92 -20.00
C ILE A 234 -10.14 2.72 -20.93
N ARG A 235 -10.37 2.87 -22.25
CA ARG A 235 -10.13 1.78 -23.23
C ARG A 235 -8.71 1.25 -23.16
N GLN A 236 -7.72 2.15 -23.11
CA GLN A 236 -6.32 1.75 -22.96
C GLN A 236 -6.09 0.92 -21.70
N GLN A 237 -6.69 1.30 -20.58
CA GLN A 237 -6.50 0.56 -19.33
C GLN A 237 -7.19 -0.82 -19.35
N LEU A 238 -8.36 -0.93 -19.94
CA LEU A 238 -9.04 -2.21 -20.14
C LEU A 238 -8.19 -3.17 -21.00
N GLN A 239 -7.53 -2.66 -22.06
CA GLN A 239 -6.58 -3.44 -22.85
C GLN A 239 -5.39 -3.93 -22.00
N ILE A 240 -4.80 -3.05 -21.18
CA ILE A 240 -3.70 -3.41 -20.29
C ILE A 240 -4.14 -4.49 -19.27
N LEU A 241 -5.32 -4.34 -18.68
CA LEU A 241 -5.87 -5.33 -17.76
C LEU A 241 -6.12 -6.68 -18.43
N ARG A 242 -6.60 -6.68 -19.68
CA ARG A 242 -6.72 -7.88 -20.51
C ARG A 242 -5.35 -8.53 -20.77
N ASP A 243 -4.38 -7.75 -21.25
CA ASP A 243 -3.05 -8.25 -21.63
C ASP A 243 -2.27 -8.79 -20.41
N ARG A 244 -2.60 -8.29 -19.20
CA ARG A 244 -2.06 -8.79 -17.93
C ARG A 244 -2.90 -9.89 -17.27
N GLY A 245 -3.95 -10.36 -17.95
CA GLY A 245 -4.75 -11.50 -17.50
C GLY A 245 -5.75 -11.21 -16.40
N TYR A 246 -6.04 -9.94 -16.08
CA TYR A 246 -7.11 -9.55 -15.13
C TYR A 246 -8.49 -9.63 -15.77
N LEU A 247 -8.58 -9.35 -17.06
CA LEU A 247 -9.81 -9.38 -17.84
C LEU A 247 -9.64 -10.29 -19.06
N GLN A 248 -10.77 -10.70 -19.62
CA GLN A 248 -10.88 -11.28 -20.94
C GLN A 248 -11.74 -10.35 -21.79
N PHE A 249 -11.41 -10.19 -23.07
CA PHE A 249 -12.23 -9.46 -24.05
C PHE A 249 -13.09 -10.48 -24.81
N ASP A 250 -14.40 -10.31 -24.75
CA ASP A 250 -15.39 -11.25 -25.31
C ASP A 250 -15.93 -10.80 -26.67
N GLY A 251 -15.41 -9.68 -27.22
CA GLY A 251 -15.85 -9.10 -28.49
C GLY A 251 -16.90 -8.00 -28.32
N GLY A 252 -17.10 -7.15 -29.32
CA GLY A 252 -18.18 -6.14 -29.34
C GLY A 252 -18.18 -5.13 -28.19
N GLY A 253 -17.05 -4.96 -27.47
CA GLY A 253 -16.97 -4.11 -26.28
C GLY A 253 -17.37 -4.81 -24.98
N ALA A 254 -17.61 -6.11 -25.01
CA ALA A 254 -17.86 -6.94 -23.82
C ALA A 254 -16.56 -7.49 -23.21
N TYR A 255 -16.56 -7.61 -21.89
CA TYR A 255 -15.45 -8.11 -21.09
C TYR A 255 -15.94 -9.03 -19.98
N SER A 256 -15.09 -9.95 -19.56
CA SER A 256 -15.30 -10.77 -18.37
C SER A 256 -14.14 -10.66 -17.39
N MET A 257 -14.45 -10.72 -16.08
CA MET A 257 -13.46 -10.76 -15.02
C MET A 257 -12.96 -12.18 -14.81
N LYS A 258 -11.66 -12.34 -14.50
CA LYS A 258 -11.09 -13.61 -14.08
C LYS A 258 -11.54 -13.97 -12.65
N ASP A 259 -11.74 -15.26 -12.36
CA ASP A 259 -12.36 -15.77 -11.12
C ASP A 259 -11.59 -15.49 -9.81
N TRP A 260 -10.34 -15.07 -9.90
CA TRP A 260 -9.49 -14.82 -8.72
C TRP A 260 -9.44 -13.35 -8.29
N LEU A 261 -10.21 -12.49 -8.92
CA LEU A 261 -10.35 -11.06 -8.57
C LEU A 261 -11.58 -10.83 -7.67
#